data_74163f480e0ba55ba24f90929f9af984
#
_entry.id   74163f480e0ba55ba24f90929f9af984
#
_cell.length_a   1.000
_cell.length_b   1.000
_cell.length_c   1.000
_cell.angle_alpha   90.00
_cell.angle_beta   90.00
_cell.angle_gamma   90.00
#
_symmetry.space_group_name_H-M   'P 1'
#
loop_
_entity.id
_entity.type
_entity.pdbx_description
1 polymer ?
#
loop_
_entity_poly.entity_id
_entity_poly.type
_entity_poly.pdbx_seq_one_letter_code
_entity_poly.pdbx_strand_id
1 'polypeptide(L)'
;MTVTPEHEAPRPAGSEGFSDAVTFSFGDAAADVYAVARVGLSGERSASGLGMVFSGGEPVVVQADGVVDVPDRAWEAIDAAGLSTTIERPLEAWTLSFASDGATFDLNVEAVSAPGAVSDGGMDGYEQLCHVTGDATVAGRHVTIDCIGQRGHSWGAPDWERMALARTLGVWIGEDLGISMLAIRPAGAEHHDEESVGAYLYEGGEPVRVLDPRISTGYDGEQRQQRAGLELWVDEESHARRAAGEVVCGTSLDLGRLRLDCAFLRWRMEGREGVGRYDILRRVA
;
A
#
# COMPACT_ATOMS: atom_id res chain seq x y z
N MET A 1 15.04 -11.24 4.26
CA MET A 1 15.72 -10.10 4.96
C MET A 1 15.14 -10.00 6.36
N THR A 2 15.96 -9.76 7.39
CA THR A 2 15.45 -9.37 8.72
C THR A 2 15.34 -7.85 8.73
N VAL A 3 14.17 -7.32 9.03
CA VAL A 3 13.93 -5.88 9.12
C VAL A 3 14.36 -5.40 10.50
N THR A 4 15.10 -4.29 10.55
CA THR A 4 15.60 -3.66 11.78
C THR A 4 15.30 -2.15 11.75
N PRO A 5 15.36 -1.44 12.87
CA PRO A 5 15.09 0.01 12.94
C PRO A 5 15.91 0.85 11.95
N GLU A 6 17.10 0.43 11.57
CA GLU A 6 17.92 1.11 10.56
C GLU A 6 17.31 1.06 9.17
N HIS A 7 16.38 0.12 8.92
CA HIS A 7 15.63 0.05 7.65
C HIS A 7 14.59 1.16 7.51
N GLU A 8 14.32 1.91 8.54
CA GLU A 8 13.42 3.08 8.51
C GLU A 8 14.05 4.28 7.79
N ALA A 9 15.36 4.42 7.88
CA ALA A 9 16.07 5.54 7.25
C ALA A 9 15.96 5.49 5.72
N PRO A 10 15.91 6.66 5.05
CA PRO A 10 16.02 6.74 3.61
C PRO A 10 17.26 6.01 3.08
N ARG A 11 17.10 5.26 2.00
CA ARG A 11 18.21 4.58 1.34
C ARG A 11 19.06 5.59 0.58
N PRO A 12 20.38 5.38 0.44
CA PRO A 12 21.20 6.19 -0.43
C PRO A 12 20.59 6.26 -1.85
N ALA A 13 20.78 7.39 -2.53
CA ALA A 13 20.34 7.50 -3.91
C ALA A 13 21.01 6.43 -4.78
N GLY A 14 20.18 5.74 -5.53
CA GLY A 14 20.63 4.63 -6.40
C GLY A 14 20.86 5.06 -7.84
N SER A 15 20.94 4.07 -8.73
CA SER A 15 21.01 4.28 -10.17
C SER A 15 19.74 4.92 -10.74
N GLU A 16 19.75 5.23 -12.02
CA GLU A 16 18.56 5.69 -12.75
C GLU A 16 17.39 4.72 -12.56
N GLY A 17 16.20 5.24 -12.31
CA GLY A 17 15.00 4.46 -11.99
C GLY A 17 14.88 4.00 -10.54
N PHE A 18 15.86 4.27 -9.68
CA PHE A 18 15.77 3.97 -8.27
C PHE A 18 14.69 4.83 -7.59
N SER A 19 13.85 4.19 -6.81
CA SER A 19 12.84 4.80 -5.95
C SER A 19 12.96 4.25 -4.55
N ASP A 20 12.77 5.13 -3.58
CA ASP A 20 12.73 4.81 -2.17
C ASP A 20 11.48 5.50 -1.59
N ALA A 21 10.53 4.75 -1.03
CA ALA A 21 9.23 5.32 -0.69
C ALA A 21 8.60 4.69 0.53
N VAL A 22 7.96 5.53 1.34
CA VAL A 22 7.04 5.09 2.39
C VAL A 22 5.60 5.33 1.93
N THR A 23 4.74 4.37 2.25
CA THR A 23 3.32 4.41 1.89
C THR A 23 2.50 4.07 3.12
N PHE A 24 1.53 4.91 3.42
CA PHE A 24 0.50 4.67 4.41
C PHE A 24 -0.82 4.45 3.68
N SER A 25 -1.61 3.50 4.13
CA SER A 25 -2.95 3.27 3.61
C SER A 25 -3.87 2.80 4.73
N PHE A 26 -5.07 3.35 4.77
CA PHE A 26 -6.07 3.01 5.76
C PHE A 26 -7.48 3.13 5.19
N GLY A 27 -8.43 2.48 5.83
CA GLY A 27 -9.84 2.58 5.47
C GLY A 27 -10.70 2.43 6.71
N ASP A 28 -11.34 3.52 7.10
CA ASP A 28 -12.32 3.54 8.16
C ASP A 28 -13.73 3.46 7.55
N ALA A 29 -14.30 2.27 7.59
CA ALA A 29 -15.62 2.03 7.02
C ALA A 29 -16.74 2.70 7.83
N ALA A 30 -16.53 2.97 9.12
CA ALA A 30 -17.51 3.66 9.95
C ALA A 30 -17.52 5.16 9.68
N ALA A 31 -16.35 5.75 9.46
CA ALA A 31 -16.21 7.15 9.05
C ALA A 31 -16.48 7.35 7.55
N ASP A 32 -16.51 6.28 6.75
CA ASP A 32 -16.55 6.31 5.28
C ASP A 32 -15.41 7.14 4.69
N VAL A 33 -14.18 6.84 5.16
CA VAL A 33 -12.93 7.48 4.70
C VAL A 33 -11.90 6.42 4.38
N TYR A 34 -11.36 6.49 3.17
CA TYR A 34 -10.29 5.61 2.70
C TYR A 34 -9.17 6.48 2.12
N ALA A 35 -7.92 6.19 2.44
CA ALA A 35 -6.82 7.02 2.01
C ALA A 35 -5.54 6.24 1.70
N VAL A 36 -4.79 6.79 0.75
CA VAL A 36 -3.41 6.45 0.44
C VAL A 36 -2.57 7.70 0.54
N ALA A 37 -1.49 7.63 1.28
CA ALA A 37 -0.47 8.66 1.37
C ALA A 37 0.89 8.03 1.08
N ARG A 38 1.54 8.46 0.01
CA ARG A 38 2.86 7.97 -0.39
C ARG A 38 3.80 9.14 -0.60
N VAL A 39 4.96 9.09 0.05
CA VAL A 39 6.07 9.98 -0.22
C VAL A 39 7.29 9.17 -0.66
N GLY A 40 8.07 9.68 -1.58
CA GLY A 40 9.20 8.97 -2.16
C GLY A 40 10.37 9.86 -2.49
N LEU A 41 11.57 9.27 -2.49
CA LEU A 41 12.84 9.89 -2.81
C LEU A 41 13.42 9.17 -4.05
N SER A 42 13.64 9.90 -5.13
CA SER A 42 14.16 9.35 -6.39
C SER A 42 15.59 9.77 -6.71
N GLY A 43 16.14 10.72 -5.99
CA GLY A 43 17.50 11.24 -6.16
C GLY A 43 18.02 11.84 -4.87
N GLU A 44 19.16 12.50 -4.92
CA GLU A 44 19.77 13.16 -3.75
C GLU A 44 18.87 14.28 -3.19
N ARG A 45 18.23 15.02 -4.09
CA ARG A 45 17.38 16.17 -3.75
C ARG A 45 16.03 16.15 -4.45
N SER A 46 15.54 14.97 -4.81
CA SER A 46 14.30 14.81 -5.53
C SER A 46 13.33 13.92 -4.78
N ALA A 47 12.17 14.45 -4.48
CA ALA A 47 11.08 13.75 -3.84
C ALA A 47 9.82 13.74 -4.70
N SER A 48 8.87 12.91 -4.35
CA SER A 48 7.54 12.84 -4.94
C SER A 48 6.49 12.58 -3.87
N GLY A 49 5.24 12.95 -4.14
CA GLY A 49 4.11 12.69 -3.27
C GLY A 49 2.90 12.20 -4.06
N LEU A 50 2.08 11.37 -3.43
CA LEU A 50 0.77 10.96 -3.91
C LEU A 50 -0.20 10.84 -2.73
N GLY A 51 -1.22 11.69 -2.71
CA GLY A 51 -2.34 11.65 -1.77
C GLY A 51 -3.63 11.30 -2.49
N MET A 52 -4.33 10.28 -2.03
CA MET A 52 -5.67 9.91 -2.51
C MET A 52 -6.60 9.75 -1.31
N VAL A 53 -7.74 10.41 -1.33
CA VAL A 53 -8.77 10.29 -0.29
C VAL A 53 -10.11 10.02 -0.96
N PHE A 54 -10.85 9.04 -0.43
CA PHE A 54 -12.15 8.61 -0.94
C PHE A 54 -13.20 8.69 0.17
N SER A 55 -14.42 9.02 -0.22
CA SER A 55 -15.61 8.99 0.64
C SER A 55 -16.86 8.90 -0.24
N GLY A 56 -17.93 8.25 0.22
CA GLY A 56 -19.14 8.06 -0.58
C GLY A 56 -18.95 7.18 -1.82
N GLY A 57 -17.92 6.32 -1.82
CA GLY A 57 -17.59 5.47 -2.97
C GLY A 57 -16.77 6.15 -4.07
N GLU A 58 -16.47 7.44 -3.95
CA GLU A 58 -15.82 8.26 -4.98
C GLU A 58 -14.52 8.90 -4.47
N PRO A 59 -13.57 9.24 -5.35
CA PRO A 59 -12.41 10.03 -4.98
C PRO A 59 -12.81 11.46 -4.64
N VAL A 60 -12.47 11.92 -3.42
CA VAL A 60 -12.63 13.31 -2.98
C VAL A 60 -11.41 14.13 -3.37
N VAL A 61 -10.21 13.52 -3.21
CA VAL A 61 -8.93 14.12 -3.58
C VAL A 61 -8.08 13.08 -4.27
N VAL A 62 -7.44 13.51 -5.35
CA VAL A 62 -6.31 12.83 -5.98
C VAL A 62 -5.28 13.90 -6.29
N GLN A 63 -4.19 13.91 -5.52
CA GLN A 63 -3.13 14.91 -5.65
C GLN A 63 -1.79 14.22 -5.77
N ALA A 64 -0.98 14.62 -6.75
CA ALA A 64 0.33 14.03 -6.98
C ALA A 64 1.34 15.10 -7.39
N ASP A 65 2.51 15.04 -6.79
CA ASP A 65 3.69 15.78 -7.20
C ASP A 65 4.77 14.79 -7.64
N GLY A 66 5.13 14.84 -8.91
CA GLY A 66 6.08 13.90 -9.50
C GLY A 66 7.54 14.18 -9.15
N VAL A 67 7.91 15.47 -9.05
CA VAL A 67 9.26 15.91 -8.68
C VAL A 67 9.16 17.18 -7.86
N VAL A 68 9.67 17.12 -6.63
CA VAL A 68 9.80 18.25 -5.70
C VAL A 68 11.26 18.30 -5.24
N ASP A 69 11.86 19.49 -5.20
CA ASP A 69 13.20 19.66 -4.63
C ASP A 69 13.14 19.63 -3.10
N VAL A 70 14.01 18.84 -2.48
CA VAL A 70 14.11 18.73 -1.03
C VAL A 70 15.52 19.13 -0.56
N PRO A 71 15.66 19.79 0.61
CA PRO A 71 16.95 20.21 1.11
C PRO A 71 17.86 19.03 1.47
N ASP A 72 17.28 18.01 2.05
CA ASP A 72 17.96 16.83 2.55
C ASP A 72 17.20 15.55 2.17
N ARG A 73 17.92 14.42 2.13
CA ARG A 73 17.34 13.11 1.92
C ARG A 73 16.83 12.54 3.26
N ALA A 74 15.73 13.10 3.72
CA ALA A 74 15.04 12.72 4.96
C ALA A 74 13.53 12.72 4.73
N TRP A 75 12.80 11.83 5.39
CA TRP A 75 11.34 11.74 5.25
C TRP A 75 10.66 13.03 5.70
N GLU A 76 11.15 13.62 6.79
CA GLU A 76 10.63 14.83 7.38
C GLU A 76 10.89 16.10 6.53
N ALA A 77 11.81 15.99 5.56
CA ALA A 77 12.10 17.09 4.62
C ALA A 77 11.15 17.13 3.43
N ILE A 78 10.29 16.11 3.27
CA ILE A 78 9.37 16.00 2.15
C ILE A 78 8.08 16.75 2.48
N ASP A 79 7.77 17.74 1.64
CA ASP A 79 6.47 18.40 1.53
C ASP A 79 6.04 18.28 0.07
N ALA A 80 5.28 17.24 -0.23
CA ALA A 80 4.88 16.90 -1.59
C ALA A 80 3.44 16.39 -1.61
N ALA A 81 2.65 16.86 -2.55
CA ALA A 81 1.22 16.55 -2.67
C ALA A 81 0.43 16.85 -1.38
N GLY A 82 0.86 17.86 -0.61
CA GLY A 82 0.25 18.21 0.67
C GLY A 82 0.51 17.21 1.80
N LEU A 83 1.45 16.28 1.61
CA LEU A 83 1.79 15.23 2.57
C LEU A 83 3.06 15.58 3.34
N SER A 84 3.03 15.33 4.64
CA SER A 84 4.21 15.29 5.50
C SER A 84 4.12 14.11 6.47
N THR A 85 5.28 13.56 6.84
CA THR A 85 5.36 12.44 7.78
C THR A 85 6.59 12.55 8.66
N THR A 86 6.48 12.09 9.89
CA THR A 86 7.58 12.05 10.86
C THR A 86 7.68 10.65 11.46
N ILE A 87 8.90 10.17 11.64
CA ILE A 87 9.18 8.94 12.36
C ILE A 87 9.31 9.28 13.84
N GLU A 88 8.33 8.94 14.65
CA GLU A 88 8.35 9.14 16.09
C GLU A 88 9.23 8.08 16.80
N ARG A 89 9.04 6.83 16.40
CA ARG A 89 9.83 5.67 16.83
C ARG A 89 9.97 4.70 15.67
N PRO A 90 11.20 4.40 15.20
CA PRO A 90 11.43 3.51 14.07
C PRO A 90 10.73 2.15 14.22
N LEU A 91 10.00 1.73 13.21
CA LEU A 91 9.17 0.51 13.12
C LEU A 91 8.01 0.44 14.13
N GLU A 92 7.75 1.49 14.91
CA GLU A 92 6.72 1.48 15.95
C GLU A 92 5.68 2.58 15.78
N ALA A 93 6.10 3.82 15.49
CA ALA A 93 5.18 4.94 15.46
C ALA A 93 5.60 6.06 14.51
N TRP A 94 4.60 6.63 13.86
CA TRP A 94 4.75 7.73 12.89
C TRP A 94 3.60 8.72 13.06
N THR A 95 3.84 9.96 12.65
CA THR A 95 2.77 10.92 12.36
C THR A 95 2.62 11.11 10.86
N LEU A 96 1.40 11.34 10.42
CA LEU A 96 1.06 11.57 9.02
C LEU A 96 0.07 12.71 8.92
N SER A 97 0.43 13.77 8.19
CA SER A 97 -0.45 14.90 7.92
C SER A 97 -0.68 15.04 6.42
N PHE A 98 -1.88 15.48 6.07
CA PHE A 98 -2.28 15.77 4.70
C PHE A 98 -3.14 17.02 4.64
N ALA A 99 -2.89 17.87 3.65
CA ALA A 99 -3.68 19.07 3.42
C ALA A 99 -3.94 19.30 1.94
N SER A 100 -5.21 19.41 1.59
CA SER A 100 -5.70 19.78 0.26
C SER A 100 -7.07 20.49 0.35
N ASP A 101 -7.56 21.00 -0.77
CA ASP A 101 -8.86 21.70 -0.81
C ASP A 101 -10.06 20.78 -0.47
N GLY A 102 -9.93 19.45 -0.68
CA GLY A 102 -11.03 18.50 -0.46
C GLY A 102 -10.93 17.69 0.82
N ALA A 103 -9.72 17.57 1.39
CA ALA A 103 -9.48 16.79 2.59
C ALA A 103 -8.26 17.27 3.37
N THR A 104 -8.35 17.17 4.70
CA THR A 104 -7.21 17.33 5.60
C THR A 104 -7.23 16.21 6.64
N PHE A 105 -6.07 15.75 7.09
CA PHE A 105 -5.99 14.89 8.25
C PHE A 105 -4.66 15.05 8.99
N ASP A 106 -4.72 14.81 10.31
CA ASP A 106 -3.57 14.68 11.19
C ASP A 106 -3.73 13.37 11.98
N LEU A 107 -2.84 12.42 11.70
CA LEU A 107 -2.99 11.05 12.15
C LEU A 107 -1.73 10.56 12.88
N ASN A 108 -1.97 9.77 13.92
CA ASN A 108 -0.98 8.90 14.54
C ASN A 108 -1.11 7.51 13.91
N VAL A 109 0.02 6.91 13.59
CA VAL A 109 0.11 5.58 13.02
C VAL A 109 1.01 4.75 13.93
N GLU A 110 0.48 3.73 14.56
CA GLU A 110 1.20 2.85 15.48
C GLU A 110 1.22 1.41 14.95
N ALA A 111 2.40 0.79 14.90
CA ALA A 111 2.52 -0.58 14.44
C ALA A 111 1.81 -1.54 15.41
N VAL A 112 0.97 -2.43 14.86
CA VAL A 112 0.34 -3.54 15.60
C VAL A 112 0.92 -4.89 15.19
N SER A 113 1.84 -4.90 14.22
CA SER A 113 2.57 -6.11 13.80
C SER A 113 4.06 -5.86 13.64
N ALA A 114 4.84 -6.93 13.73
CA ALA A 114 6.20 -6.94 13.23
C ALA A 114 6.21 -6.80 11.68
N PRO A 115 7.31 -6.32 11.07
CA PRO A 115 7.39 -6.11 9.63
C PRO A 115 7.54 -7.42 8.85
N GLY A 116 6.71 -7.62 7.82
CA GLY A 116 6.86 -8.67 6.81
C GLY A 116 7.72 -8.20 5.66
N ALA A 117 8.89 -8.79 5.45
CA ALA A 117 9.82 -8.39 4.40
C ALA A 117 9.34 -8.84 3.01
N VAL A 118 9.33 -7.92 2.05
CA VAL A 118 8.96 -8.16 0.66
C VAL A 118 10.18 -7.93 -0.23
N SER A 119 10.44 -8.85 -1.18
CA SER A 119 11.51 -8.68 -2.17
C SER A 119 11.10 -9.37 -3.45
N ASP A 120 10.80 -8.60 -4.49
CA ASP A 120 10.50 -9.10 -5.83
C ASP A 120 10.54 -7.96 -6.87
N GLY A 121 10.69 -8.32 -8.14
CA GLY A 121 10.60 -7.39 -9.26
C GLY A 121 11.65 -6.26 -9.27
N GLY A 122 12.79 -6.44 -8.58
CA GLY A 122 13.81 -5.41 -8.41
C GLY A 122 13.50 -4.41 -7.30
N MET A 123 12.51 -4.71 -6.47
CA MET A 123 12.15 -3.95 -5.27
C MET A 123 12.36 -4.78 -4.02
N ASP A 124 12.94 -4.16 -3.01
CA ASP A 124 12.98 -4.64 -1.63
C ASP A 124 12.06 -3.77 -0.77
N GLY A 125 11.64 -4.30 0.38
CA GLY A 125 10.81 -3.53 1.29
C GLY A 125 10.25 -4.37 2.42
N TYR A 126 9.32 -3.77 3.14
CA TYR A 126 8.53 -4.43 4.16
C TYR A 126 7.19 -3.73 4.34
N GLU A 127 6.25 -4.48 4.88
CA GLU A 127 4.91 -4.02 5.20
C GLU A 127 4.59 -4.35 6.67
N GLN A 128 3.80 -3.49 7.33
CA GLN A 128 3.32 -3.68 8.70
C GLN A 128 1.86 -3.29 8.80
N LEU A 129 1.09 -4.02 9.60
CA LEU A 129 -0.22 -3.57 10.06
C LEU A 129 -0.05 -2.47 11.10
N CYS A 130 -0.91 -1.48 11.03
CA CYS A 130 -0.88 -0.33 11.91
C CYS A 130 -2.28 0.02 12.41
N HIS A 131 -2.37 0.51 13.63
CA HIS A 131 -3.52 1.24 14.14
C HIS A 131 -3.38 2.71 13.74
N VAL A 132 -4.39 3.25 13.10
CA VAL A 132 -4.43 4.63 12.59
C VAL A 132 -5.49 5.39 13.34
N THR A 133 -5.09 6.45 14.04
CA THR A 133 -5.99 7.28 14.86
C THR A 133 -5.75 8.75 14.63
N GLY A 134 -6.79 9.57 14.77
CA GLY A 134 -6.69 11.03 14.68
C GLY A 134 -7.93 11.66 14.09
N ASP A 135 -7.80 12.87 13.59
CA ASP A 135 -8.90 13.65 13.07
C ASP A 135 -8.71 13.92 11.57
N ALA A 136 -9.83 13.91 10.84
CA ALA A 136 -9.86 14.25 9.44
C ALA A 136 -11.04 15.17 9.12
N THR A 137 -10.87 16.02 8.13
CA THR A 137 -11.98 16.73 7.46
C THR A 137 -12.00 16.27 6.00
N VAL A 138 -13.08 15.63 5.58
CA VAL A 138 -13.23 15.09 4.23
C VAL A 138 -14.55 15.55 3.64
N ALA A 139 -14.49 16.18 2.47
CA ALA A 139 -15.66 16.80 1.82
C ALA A 139 -16.47 17.71 2.77
N GLY A 140 -15.76 18.46 3.62
CA GLY A 140 -16.38 19.38 4.61
C GLY A 140 -16.94 18.69 5.87
N ARG A 141 -16.83 17.36 6.00
CA ARG A 141 -17.24 16.62 7.21
C ARG A 141 -16.02 16.41 8.11
N HIS A 142 -16.13 16.82 9.36
CA HIS A 142 -15.15 16.47 10.40
C HIS A 142 -15.46 15.07 10.93
N VAL A 143 -14.46 14.19 10.95
CA VAL A 143 -14.58 12.80 11.40
C VAL A 143 -13.35 12.41 12.21
N THR A 144 -13.53 11.56 13.19
CA THR A 144 -12.43 10.88 13.88
C THR A 144 -12.13 9.58 13.15
N ILE A 145 -10.86 9.32 12.91
CA ILE A 145 -10.33 8.08 12.32
C ILE A 145 -9.87 7.17 13.46
N ASP A 146 -10.35 5.94 13.44
CA ASP A 146 -9.94 4.88 14.38
C ASP A 146 -10.07 3.52 13.69
N CYS A 147 -9.02 3.10 12.99
CA CYS A 147 -9.08 1.91 12.16
C CYS A 147 -7.72 1.20 12.04
N ILE A 148 -7.74 0.00 11.48
CA ILE A 148 -6.52 -0.69 11.06
C ILE A 148 -6.20 -0.32 9.62
N GLY A 149 -4.92 -0.07 9.39
CA GLY A 149 -4.33 0.22 8.11
C GLY A 149 -3.00 -0.50 7.93
N GLN A 150 -2.23 -0.05 6.99
CA GLN A 150 -0.93 -0.61 6.65
C GLN A 150 0.07 0.49 6.33
N ARG A 151 1.28 0.29 6.81
CA ARG A 151 2.43 1.09 6.40
C ARG A 151 3.43 0.19 5.70
N GLY A 152 3.98 0.68 4.59
CA GLY A 152 5.05 0.02 3.85
C GLY A 152 6.23 0.95 3.60
N HIS A 153 7.44 0.38 3.53
CA HIS A 153 8.63 1.02 3.02
C HIS A 153 9.23 0.15 1.94
N SER A 154 9.38 0.70 0.73
CA SER A 154 9.88 -0.02 -0.43
C SER A 154 10.97 0.78 -1.15
N TRP A 155 12.01 0.09 -1.59
CA TRP A 155 13.13 0.70 -2.33
C TRP A 155 13.63 -0.23 -3.43
N GLY A 156 14.19 0.34 -4.48
CA GLY A 156 14.76 -0.42 -5.60
C GLY A 156 14.60 0.30 -6.94
N ALA A 157 14.96 -0.43 -7.99
CA ALA A 157 14.83 0.03 -9.37
C ALA A 157 14.08 -1.04 -10.19
N PRO A 158 12.74 -1.01 -10.20
CA PRO A 158 11.96 -2.01 -10.90
C PRO A 158 12.17 -1.90 -12.42
N ASP A 159 12.41 -3.04 -13.07
CA ASP A 159 12.55 -3.13 -14.52
C ASP A 159 11.18 -3.27 -15.20
N TRP A 160 10.53 -2.14 -15.44
CA TRP A 160 9.22 -2.10 -16.10
C TRP A 160 9.21 -2.64 -17.51
N GLU A 161 10.37 -2.73 -18.20
CA GLU A 161 10.44 -3.35 -19.53
C GLU A 161 10.25 -4.87 -19.47
N ARG A 162 10.59 -5.48 -18.33
CA ARG A 162 10.44 -6.92 -18.07
C ARG A 162 9.18 -7.30 -17.31
N MET A 163 8.39 -6.32 -16.88
CA MET A 163 7.15 -6.51 -16.15
C MET A 163 5.94 -6.06 -16.98
N ALA A 164 4.91 -6.89 -17.06
CA ALA A 164 3.61 -6.51 -17.62
C ALA A 164 2.70 -5.89 -16.57
N LEU A 165 2.80 -6.38 -15.33
CA LEU A 165 1.86 -6.08 -14.25
C LEU A 165 2.52 -6.29 -12.90
N ALA A 166 2.28 -5.36 -11.97
CA ALA A 166 2.53 -5.53 -10.55
C ALA A 166 1.22 -5.34 -9.78
N ARG A 167 0.94 -6.23 -8.83
CA ARG A 167 -0.23 -6.16 -7.94
C ARG A 167 0.25 -6.08 -6.50
N THR A 168 -0.16 -5.05 -5.79
CA THR A 168 0.11 -4.90 -4.36
C THR A 168 -1.20 -4.91 -3.61
N LEU A 169 -1.27 -5.69 -2.55
CA LEU A 169 -2.50 -5.87 -1.81
C LEU A 169 -2.22 -5.90 -0.31
N GLY A 170 -3.04 -5.17 0.45
CA GLY A 170 -3.15 -5.25 1.90
C GLY A 170 -4.57 -5.59 2.29
N VAL A 171 -4.75 -6.50 3.25
CA VAL A 171 -6.04 -6.84 3.87
C VAL A 171 -5.93 -6.63 5.35
N TRP A 172 -6.85 -5.88 5.95
CA TRP A 172 -6.84 -5.47 7.36
C TRP A 172 -8.15 -5.90 8.00
N ILE A 173 -8.12 -7.07 8.65
CA ILE A 173 -9.31 -7.64 9.30
C ILE A 173 -9.40 -7.16 10.76
N GLY A 174 -8.26 -6.91 11.37
CA GLY A 174 -8.11 -6.42 12.74
C GLY A 174 -6.65 -6.34 13.12
N GLU A 175 -6.35 -5.98 14.36
CA GLU A 175 -4.98 -5.90 14.87
C GLU A 175 -4.27 -7.27 14.85
N ASP A 176 -5.03 -8.34 14.98
CA ASP A 176 -4.55 -9.72 15.09
C ASP A 176 -4.55 -10.48 13.76
N LEU A 177 -5.15 -9.92 12.70
CA LEU A 177 -5.30 -10.63 11.43
C LEU A 177 -5.23 -9.68 10.23
N GLY A 178 -4.29 -9.92 9.34
CA GLY A 178 -4.16 -9.21 8.08
C GLY A 178 -3.28 -9.93 7.08
N ILE A 179 -3.19 -9.39 5.88
CA ILE A 179 -2.40 -9.95 4.78
C ILE A 179 -1.67 -8.82 4.07
N SER A 180 -0.41 -9.05 3.71
CA SER A 180 0.28 -8.29 2.66
C SER A 180 0.69 -9.21 1.53
N MET A 181 0.56 -8.74 0.29
CA MET A 181 0.88 -9.52 -0.91
C MET A 181 1.43 -8.64 -2.00
N LEU A 182 2.47 -9.13 -2.67
CA LEU A 182 3.01 -8.59 -3.91
C LEU A 182 2.99 -9.70 -4.97
N ALA A 183 2.48 -9.39 -6.16
CA ALA A 183 2.49 -10.31 -7.29
C ALA A 183 3.02 -9.59 -8.54
N ILE A 184 4.01 -10.18 -9.19
CA ILE A 184 4.66 -9.62 -10.38
C ILE A 184 4.45 -10.56 -11.55
N ARG A 185 3.84 -10.06 -12.63
CA ARG A 185 3.72 -10.79 -13.88
C ARG A 185 4.79 -10.32 -14.86
N PRO A 186 5.64 -11.21 -15.35
CA PRO A 186 6.63 -10.88 -16.38
C PRO A 186 5.97 -10.44 -17.70
N ALA A 187 6.69 -9.63 -18.47
CA ALA A 187 6.29 -9.33 -19.84
C ALA A 187 6.35 -10.61 -20.69
N GLY A 188 5.28 -10.87 -21.46
CA GLY A 188 5.15 -12.07 -22.28
C GLY A 188 4.68 -13.31 -21.55
N ALA A 189 4.34 -13.25 -20.25
CA ALA A 189 3.72 -14.35 -19.54
C ALA A 189 2.37 -14.73 -20.16
N GLU A 190 2.21 -16.00 -20.52
CA GLU A 190 0.98 -16.54 -21.14
C GLU A 190 0.06 -17.18 -20.08
N HIS A 191 0.65 -17.66 -18.98
CA HIS A 191 -0.04 -18.41 -17.94
C HIS A 191 0.07 -17.75 -16.56
N HIS A 192 -0.88 -18.05 -15.67
CA HIS A 192 -0.93 -17.51 -14.31
C HIS A 192 0.19 -18.04 -13.41
N ASP A 193 0.70 -19.23 -13.65
CA ASP A 193 1.79 -19.85 -12.91
C ASP A 193 3.17 -19.24 -13.19
N GLU A 194 3.25 -18.36 -14.19
CA GLU A 194 4.45 -17.57 -14.45
C GLU A 194 4.55 -16.29 -13.58
N GLU A 195 3.48 -15.99 -12.84
CA GLU A 195 3.44 -14.84 -11.93
C GLU A 195 4.17 -15.19 -10.63
N SER A 196 5.17 -14.38 -10.25
CA SER A 196 5.79 -14.48 -8.93
C SER A 196 4.86 -13.86 -7.90
N VAL A 197 4.53 -14.60 -6.84
CA VAL A 197 3.64 -14.12 -5.77
C VAL A 197 4.30 -14.35 -4.42
N GLY A 198 4.48 -13.27 -3.65
CA GLY A 198 4.94 -13.31 -2.27
C GLY A 198 3.87 -12.75 -1.34
N ALA A 199 3.65 -13.40 -0.20
CA ALA A 199 2.68 -12.92 0.78
C ALA A 199 3.09 -13.24 2.22
N TYR A 200 2.60 -12.39 3.13
CA TYR A 200 2.60 -12.62 4.57
C TYR A 200 1.18 -12.58 5.10
N LEU A 201 0.90 -13.52 5.98
CA LEU A 201 -0.26 -13.50 6.84
C LEU A 201 0.21 -13.01 8.22
N TYR A 202 -0.43 -11.96 8.73
CA TYR A 202 -0.18 -11.46 10.08
C TYR A 202 -1.16 -12.13 11.04
N GLU A 203 -0.61 -12.82 12.04
CA GLU A 203 -1.40 -13.48 13.10
C GLU A 203 -0.85 -13.08 14.46
N GLY A 204 -1.70 -12.45 15.28
CA GLY A 204 -1.29 -11.99 16.62
C GLY A 204 -0.09 -11.03 16.59
N GLY A 205 0.04 -10.24 15.53
CA GLY A 205 1.15 -9.29 15.35
C GLY A 205 2.40 -9.86 14.67
N GLU A 206 2.45 -11.16 14.37
CA GLU A 206 3.62 -11.80 13.74
C GLU A 206 3.37 -12.09 12.24
N PRO A 207 4.32 -11.75 11.35
CA PRO A 207 4.23 -12.09 9.94
C PRO A 207 4.62 -13.55 9.68
N VAL A 208 3.66 -14.35 9.26
CA VAL A 208 3.85 -15.73 8.80
C VAL A 208 3.96 -15.74 7.28
N ARG A 209 5.07 -16.22 6.74
CA ARG A 209 5.23 -16.31 5.28
C ARG A 209 4.25 -17.35 4.71
N VAL A 210 3.53 -16.96 3.67
CA VAL A 210 2.66 -17.88 2.93
C VAL A 210 3.51 -18.68 1.94
N LEU A 211 3.35 -20.00 1.93
CA LEU A 211 4.12 -20.91 1.07
C LEU A 211 3.60 -20.92 -0.37
N ASP A 212 2.26 -20.99 -0.51
CA ASP A 212 1.57 -20.98 -1.82
C ASP A 212 0.45 -19.94 -1.78
N PRO A 213 0.77 -18.67 -2.07
CA PRO A 213 -0.23 -17.61 -2.16
C PRO A 213 -0.84 -17.57 -3.56
N ARG A 214 -2.18 -17.59 -3.65
CA ARG A 214 -2.91 -17.48 -4.91
C ARG A 214 -3.88 -16.32 -4.86
N ILE A 215 -3.94 -15.56 -5.95
CA ILE A 215 -4.84 -14.43 -6.11
C ILE A 215 -5.65 -14.56 -7.41
N SER A 216 -6.95 -14.40 -7.30
CA SER A 216 -7.85 -14.24 -8.42
C SER A 216 -8.43 -12.83 -8.44
N THR A 217 -8.62 -12.25 -9.62
CA THR A 217 -9.19 -10.91 -9.80
C THR A 217 -10.30 -10.93 -10.82
N GLY A 218 -11.46 -10.43 -10.43
CA GLY A 218 -12.55 -10.10 -11.34
C GLY A 218 -12.42 -8.64 -11.78
N TYR A 219 -12.50 -8.40 -13.08
CA TYR A 219 -12.35 -7.08 -13.68
C TYR A 219 -13.67 -6.56 -14.25
N ASP A 220 -13.81 -5.23 -14.34
CA ASP A 220 -14.86 -4.58 -15.12
C ASP A 220 -14.47 -4.46 -16.61
N GLY A 221 -15.34 -3.79 -17.40
CA GLY A 221 -15.11 -3.57 -18.82
C GLY A 221 -13.93 -2.65 -19.16
N GLU A 222 -13.41 -1.90 -18.17
CA GLU A 222 -12.25 -1.03 -18.30
C GLU A 222 -10.98 -1.65 -17.71
N GLN A 223 -11.05 -2.95 -17.41
CA GLN A 223 -9.96 -3.72 -16.81
C GLN A 223 -9.55 -3.27 -15.40
N ARG A 224 -10.45 -2.58 -14.67
CA ARG A 224 -10.25 -2.25 -13.26
C ARG A 224 -10.74 -3.42 -12.40
N GLN A 225 -10.05 -3.67 -11.28
CA GLN A 225 -10.45 -4.69 -10.32
C GLN A 225 -11.81 -4.35 -9.70
N GLN A 226 -12.69 -5.36 -9.60
CA GLN A 226 -14.01 -5.27 -8.96
C GLN A 226 -14.12 -6.25 -7.79
N ARG A 227 -13.44 -7.38 -7.89
CA ARG A 227 -13.42 -8.42 -6.87
C ARG A 227 -12.04 -9.05 -6.81
N ALA A 228 -11.69 -9.54 -5.62
CA ALA A 228 -10.50 -10.35 -5.45
C ALA A 228 -10.80 -11.55 -4.56
N GLY A 229 -10.15 -12.67 -4.85
CA GLY A 229 -10.16 -13.86 -4.01
C GLY A 229 -8.73 -14.30 -3.71
N LEU A 230 -8.48 -14.67 -2.45
CA LEU A 230 -7.20 -15.18 -2.00
C LEU A 230 -7.34 -16.59 -1.49
N GLU A 231 -6.36 -17.42 -1.80
CA GLU A 231 -6.14 -18.73 -1.18
C GLU A 231 -4.68 -18.78 -0.70
N LEU A 232 -4.48 -19.03 0.60
CA LEU A 232 -3.20 -18.89 1.27
C LEU A 232 -2.88 -20.18 2.02
N TRP A 233 -1.83 -20.89 1.61
CA TRP A 233 -1.29 -22.04 2.33
C TRP A 233 -0.06 -21.62 3.11
N VAL A 234 -0.13 -21.70 4.43
CA VAL A 234 0.99 -21.35 5.34
C VAL A 234 1.86 -22.57 5.66
N ASP A 235 1.35 -23.77 5.46
CA ASP A 235 2.06 -25.04 5.55
C ASP A 235 1.47 -26.05 4.56
N GLU A 236 2.15 -27.19 4.35
CA GLU A 236 1.76 -28.22 3.38
C GLU A 236 0.59 -29.09 3.85
N GLU A 237 0.30 -29.12 5.14
CA GLU A 237 -0.69 -30.02 5.76
C GLU A 237 -2.04 -29.30 6.02
N SER A 238 -2.05 -27.98 6.03
CA SER A 238 -3.25 -27.19 6.34
C SER A 238 -4.16 -27.01 5.13
N HIS A 239 -5.39 -26.60 5.41
CA HIS A 239 -6.29 -26.09 4.38
C HIS A 239 -5.96 -24.64 4.05
N ALA A 240 -6.17 -24.27 2.78
CA ALA A 240 -6.01 -22.87 2.37
C ALA A 240 -6.88 -21.95 3.22
N ARG A 241 -6.28 -20.90 3.75
CA ARG A 241 -7.01 -19.78 4.33
C ARG A 241 -7.52 -18.90 3.19
N ARG A 242 -8.80 -18.52 3.26
CA ARG A 242 -9.46 -17.84 2.17
C ARG A 242 -9.96 -16.47 2.57
N ALA A 243 -9.74 -15.50 1.68
CA ALA A 243 -10.33 -14.19 1.79
C ALA A 243 -11.01 -13.81 0.48
N ALA A 244 -12.11 -13.05 0.57
CA ALA A 244 -12.83 -12.53 -0.58
C ALA A 244 -13.11 -11.04 -0.38
N GLY A 245 -12.84 -10.24 -1.40
CA GLY A 245 -13.00 -8.80 -1.39
C GLY A 245 -13.86 -8.29 -2.53
N GLU A 246 -14.65 -7.25 -2.25
CA GLU A 246 -15.42 -6.48 -3.23
C GLU A 246 -15.06 -5.01 -3.12
N VAL A 247 -14.88 -4.35 -4.26
CA VAL A 247 -14.50 -2.93 -4.32
C VAL A 247 -15.57 -2.04 -3.68
N VAL A 248 -15.11 -1.13 -2.83
CA VAL A 248 -15.93 -0.08 -2.20
C VAL A 248 -15.72 1.25 -2.94
N CYS A 249 -14.48 1.58 -3.24
CA CYS A 249 -14.10 2.79 -3.96
C CYS A 249 -12.76 2.57 -4.68
N GLY A 250 -12.46 3.42 -5.64
CA GLY A 250 -11.20 3.35 -6.36
C GLY A 250 -11.09 4.40 -7.44
N THR A 251 -9.88 4.52 -8.00
CA THR A 251 -9.59 5.41 -9.11
C THR A 251 -8.46 4.87 -9.96
N SER A 252 -8.32 5.39 -11.18
CA SER A 252 -7.21 5.10 -12.09
C SER A 252 -6.38 6.35 -12.32
N LEU A 253 -5.06 6.20 -12.28
CA LEU A 253 -4.09 7.25 -12.56
C LEU A 253 -3.25 6.87 -13.77
N ASP A 254 -3.12 7.81 -14.69
CA ASP A 254 -2.15 7.73 -15.76
C ASP A 254 -0.81 8.29 -15.25
N LEU A 255 0.20 7.44 -15.24
CA LEU A 255 1.56 7.76 -14.83
C LEU A 255 2.52 7.73 -16.04
N GLY A 256 2.02 8.07 -17.23
CA GLY A 256 2.75 8.08 -18.49
C GLY A 256 2.89 6.67 -19.08
N ARG A 257 3.99 5.97 -18.82
CA ARG A 257 4.17 4.58 -19.29
C ARG A 257 3.46 3.54 -18.44
N LEU A 258 2.93 3.95 -17.32
CA LEU A 258 2.24 3.08 -16.36
C LEU A 258 0.84 3.61 -16.10
N ARG A 259 -0.07 2.71 -15.82
CA ARG A 259 -1.39 3.02 -15.27
C ARG A 259 -1.50 2.35 -13.91
N LEU A 260 -1.87 3.13 -12.91
CA LEU A 260 -2.21 2.64 -11.58
C LEU A 260 -3.73 2.59 -11.44
N ASP A 261 -4.28 1.42 -11.20
CA ASP A 261 -5.65 1.23 -10.74
C ASP A 261 -5.59 0.94 -9.24
N CYS A 262 -5.98 1.92 -8.42
CA CYS A 262 -6.03 1.81 -6.96
C CYS A 262 -7.46 1.61 -6.51
N ALA A 263 -7.71 0.64 -5.64
CA ALA A 263 -9.03 0.40 -5.06
C ALA A 263 -8.94 0.00 -3.59
N PHE A 264 -9.95 0.38 -2.84
CA PHE A 264 -10.25 -0.17 -1.53
C PHE A 264 -11.36 -1.19 -1.62
N LEU A 265 -11.20 -2.30 -0.91
CA LEU A 265 -12.13 -3.41 -0.90
C LEU A 265 -12.61 -3.68 0.53
N ARG A 266 -13.86 -4.04 0.63
CA ARG A 266 -14.38 -4.72 1.82
C ARG A 266 -14.05 -6.20 1.70
N TRP A 267 -13.33 -6.70 2.69
CA TRP A 267 -12.86 -8.08 2.75
C TRP A 267 -13.64 -8.90 3.77
N ARG A 268 -13.75 -10.19 3.46
CA ARG A 268 -14.25 -11.21 4.39
C ARG A 268 -13.24 -12.33 4.49
N MET A 269 -12.87 -12.67 5.72
CA MET A 269 -11.97 -13.77 6.03
C MET A 269 -12.40 -14.39 7.37
N GLU A 270 -12.58 -15.71 7.40
CA GLU A 270 -12.89 -16.45 8.62
C GLU A 270 -14.12 -15.94 9.41
N GLY A 271 -15.14 -15.49 8.66
CA GLY A 271 -16.36 -14.94 9.25
C GLY A 271 -16.24 -13.52 9.80
N ARG A 272 -15.08 -12.90 9.66
CA ARG A 272 -14.81 -11.50 10.01
C ARG A 272 -14.81 -10.62 8.77
N GLU A 273 -15.11 -9.35 8.96
CA GLU A 273 -15.03 -8.32 7.91
C GLU A 273 -13.90 -7.34 8.22
N GLY A 274 -13.33 -6.78 7.17
CA GLY A 274 -12.32 -5.74 7.26
C GLY A 274 -12.22 -4.95 5.95
N VAL A 275 -11.25 -4.08 5.90
CA VAL A 275 -10.94 -3.25 4.72
C VAL A 275 -9.57 -3.65 4.20
N GLY A 276 -9.27 -3.31 2.97
CA GLY A 276 -7.94 -3.48 2.42
C GLY A 276 -7.78 -2.70 1.13
N ARG A 277 -6.54 -2.48 0.76
CA ARG A 277 -6.16 -1.81 -0.48
C ARG A 277 -5.70 -2.85 -1.50
N TYR A 278 -6.05 -2.65 -2.76
CA TYR A 278 -5.59 -3.44 -3.88
C TYR A 278 -5.19 -2.54 -5.04
N ASP A 279 -3.92 -2.49 -5.34
CA ASP A 279 -3.36 -1.75 -6.46
C ASP A 279 -2.98 -2.68 -7.59
N ILE A 280 -3.24 -2.24 -8.80
CA ILE A 280 -2.75 -2.86 -10.03
C ILE A 280 -1.99 -1.80 -10.80
N LEU A 281 -0.68 -1.97 -10.89
CA LEU A 281 0.19 -1.13 -11.69
C LEU A 281 0.56 -1.90 -12.95
N ARG A 282 0.18 -1.37 -14.11
CA ARG A 282 0.40 -2.01 -15.41
C ARG A 282 1.10 -1.09 -16.38
N ARG A 283 1.88 -1.69 -17.25
CA ARG A 283 2.45 -0.98 -18.37
C ARG A 283 1.35 -0.69 -19.40
N VAL A 284 1.29 0.54 -19.90
CA VAL A 284 0.45 0.94 -21.02
C VAL A 284 1.30 0.96 -22.31
N ALA A 285 0.68 0.53 -23.42
CA ALA A 285 1.34 0.41 -24.69
C ALA A 285 1.66 1.78 -25.33
#